data_43be8c8229a75171eb58b0c60dbb59a6
#
_entry.id   43be8c8229a75171eb58b0c60dbb59a6
#
_cell.length_a   1.000
_cell.length_b   1.000
_cell.length_c   1.000
_cell.angle_alpha   90.00
_cell.angle_beta   90.00
_cell.angle_gamma   90.00
#
_symmetry.space_group_name_H-M   'P 1'
#
loop_
_entity.id
_entity.type
_entity.pdbx_description
1 polymer ?
#
loop_
_entity_poly.entity_id
_entity_poly.type
_entity_poly.pdbx_seq_one_letter_code
_entity_poly.pdbx_strand_id
1 'polypeptide(L)'
;MVTASIDTAPCTEAARRLLRPENCALAVIDFQEKLLPPIFEKERLVRNAQLLVRLADILSLPVLVSTQYQKGLGQTVEEISSLLPATKPVDKLEFGCFGNSEYCSTVGNLANRNTLLLCGMESHICVTQTALGALNQGLNVHVAADAVSSRTELNWKLGLNRMQAAGAVLSSTEMMIYELLGKSGTPAFKEMLKHLK
;
A
#
# COMPACT_ATOMS: atom_id res chain seq x y z
N MET A 1 -40.73 10.07 -1.85
CA MET A 1 -39.51 9.65 -2.57
C MET A 1 -38.37 10.50 -2.05
N VAL A 2 -37.51 9.92 -1.23
CA VAL A 2 -36.30 10.61 -0.75
C VAL A 2 -35.21 10.32 -1.80
N THR A 3 -34.91 11.33 -2.62
CA THR A 3 -33.77 11.30 -3.51
C THR A 3 -32.51 11.41 -2.63
N ALA A 4 -31.85 10.29 -2.36
CA ALA A 4 -30.53 10.33 -1.75
C ALA A 4 -29.61 11.05 -2.74
N SER A 5 -29.23 12.29 -2.42
CA SER A 5 -28.11 12.96 -3.07
C SER A 5 -26.86 12.13 -2.78
N ILE A 6 -26.25 11.55 -3.80
CA ILE A 6 -24.91 10.99 -3.71
C ILE A 6 -24.00 12.19 -3.49
N ASP A 7 -23.65 12.42 -2.21
CA ASP A 7 -22.64 13.41 -1.82
C ASP A 7 -21.29 12.88 -2.34
N THR A 8 -20.96 13.29 -3.56
CA THR A 8 -19.67 12.93 -4.17
C THR A 8 -18.61 13.76 -3.47
N ALA A 9 -17.80 13.11 -2.63
CA ALA A 9 -16.57 13.71 -2.16
C ALA A 9 -15.81 14.35 -3.33
N PRO A 10 -15.20 15.53 -3.15
CA PRO A 10 -14.55 16.23 -4.24
C PRO A 10 -13.49 15.31 -4.86
N CYS A 11 -13.65 15.01 -6.15
CA CYS A 11 -12.72 14.17 -6.89
C CYS A 11 -11.35 14.85 -6.90
N THR A 12 -10.38 14.28 -6.20
CA THR A 12 -9.03 14.81 -6.15
C THR A 12 -8.36 14.71 -7.53
N GLU A 13 -7.41 15.59 -7.82
CA GLU A 13 -6.63 15.51 -9.08
C GLU A 13 -5.92 14.14 -9.21
N ALA A 14 -5.45 13.59 -8.09
CA ALA A 14 -4.85 12.25 -8.05
C ALA A 14 -5.81 11.16 -8.54
N ALA A 15 -7.12 11.26 -8.22
CA ALA A 15 -8.12 10.28 -8.64
C ALA A 15 -8.44 10.31 -10.15
N ARG A 16 -8.01 11.35 -10.85
CA ARG A 16 -8.22 11.50 -12.31
C ARG A 16 -7.02 11.09 -13.15
N ARG A 17 -5.87 10.82 -12.51
CA ARG A 17 -4.62 10.48 -13.21
C ARG A 17 -4.32 9.00 -13.06
N LEU A 18 -3.92 8.37 -14.15
CA LEU A 18 -3.37 7.02 -14.09
C LEU A 18 -2.01 7.03 -13.38
N LEU A 19 -1.72 5.94 -12.68
CA LEU A 19 -0.43 5.70 -12.05
C LEU A 19 0.68 5.61 -13.11
N ARG A 20 1.85 6.16 -12.78
CA ARG A 20 3.04 6.09 -13.63
C ARG A 20 4.22 5.59 -12.81
N PRO A 21 5.00 4.62 -13.32
CA PRO A 21 6.12 4.03 -12.57
C PRO A 21 7.11 5.07 -12.04
N GLU A 22 7.42 6.10 -12.84
CA GLU A 22 8.37 7.14 -12.49
C GLU A 22 7.96 8.00 -11.28
N ASN A 23 6.67 8.05 -10.94
CA ASN A 23 6.13 8.86 -9.85
C ASN A 23 5.79 8.05 -8.60
N CYS A 24 5.83 6.72 -8.65
CA CYS A 24 5.32 5.84 -7.62
C CYS A 24 6.42 5.19 -6.78
N ALA A 25 6.11 4.95 -5.49
CA ALA A 25 6.82 4.04 -4.61
C ALA A 25 5.82 3.14 -3.90
N LEU A 26 6.18 1.90 -3.60
CA LEU A 26 5.35 0.95 -2.88
C LEU A 26 5.70 0.97 -1.39
N ALA A 27 4.71 1.15 -0.53
CA ALA A 27 4.82 1.01 0.92
C ALA A 27 4.18 -0.30 1.39
N VAL A 28 4.99 -1.19 1.94
CA VAL A 28 4.63 -2.50 2.48
C VAL A 28 4.62 -2.38 4.01
N ILE A 29 3.43 -2.36 4.61
CA ILE A 29 3.23 -1.94 5.99
C ILE A 29 2.98 -3.16 6.89
N ASP A 30 3.90 -3.42 7.81
CA ASP A 30 3.78 -4.28 8.99
C ASP A 30 3.29 -5.71 8.73
N PHE A 31 3.71 -6.36 7.65
CA PHE A 31 3.45 -7.77 7.38
C PHE A 31 4.26 -8.66 8.33
N GLN A 32 3.81 -8.81 9.59
CA GLN A 32 4.59 -9.47 10.64
C GLN A 32 3.95 -10.76 11.14
N GLU A 33 4.82 -11.68 11.60
CA GLU A 33 4.48 -13.03 12.05
C GLU A 33 3.34 -13.08 13.08
N LYS A 34 3.34 -12.17 14.06
CA LYS A 34 2.33 -12.14 15.11
C LYS A 34 1.09 -11.30 14.79
N LEU A 35 1.19 -10.42 13.79
CA LEU A 35 0.06 -9.61 13.34
C LEU A 35 -0.81 -10.33 12.32
N LEU A 36 -0.20 -11.12 11.42
CA LEU A 36 -0.89 -11.75 10.30
C LEU A 36 -1.94 -12.81 10.69
N PRO A 37 -1.73 -13.68 11.69
CA PRO A 37 -2.63 -14.81 11.94
C PRO A 37 -4.09 -14.45 12.12
N PRO A 38 -4.48 -13.39 12.90
CA PRO A 38 -5.89 -13.03 13.14
C PRO A 38 -6.50 -12.13 12.04
N ILE A 39 -5.78 -11.85 10.96
CA ILE A 39 -6.24 -10.91 9.93
C ILE A 39 -7.34 -11.52 9.07
N PHE A 40 -8.40 -10.76 8.84
CA PHE A 40 -9.50 -11.09 7.94
C PHE A 40 -9.00 -11.25 6.51
N GLU A 41 -9.34 -12.39 5.87
CA GLU A 41 -8.89 -12.76 4.52
C GLU A 41 -7.37 -12.60 4.29
N LYS A 42 -6.58 -13.08 5.24
CA LYS A 42 -5.11 -12.95 5.20
C LYS A 42 -4.47 -13.55 3.95
N GLU A 43 -5.02 -14.63 3.41
CA GLU A 43 -4.53 -15.27 2.18
C GLU A 43 -4.69 -14.34 0.96
N ARG A 44 -5.81 -13.64 0.85
CA ARG A 44 -6.04 -12.59 -0.16
C ARG A 44 -5.04 -11.45 0.03
N LEU A 45 -4.90 -10.98 1.26
CA LEU A 45 -3.99 -9.89 1.62
C LEU A 45 -2.55 -10.20 1.20
N VAL A 46 -2.03 -11.37 1.60
CA VAL A 46 -0.64 -11.78 1.29
C VAL A 46 -0.44 -11.96 -0.20
N ARG A 47 -1.35 -12.70 -0.89
CA ARG A 47 -1.26 -12.91 -2.33
C ARG A 47 -1.21 -11.60 -3.11
N ASN A 48 -2.08 -10.65 -2.79
CA ASN A 48 -2.14 -9.38 -3.49
C ASN A 48 -0.93 -8.49 -3.18
N ALA A 49 -0.43 -8.50 -1.94
CA ALA A 49 0.81 -7.82 -1.61
C ALA A 49 2.02 -8.40 -2.36
N GLN A 50 2.10 -9.72 -2.49
CA GLN A 50 3.14 -10.37 -3.32
C GLN A 50 3.09 -9.91 -4.78
N LEU A 51 1.89 -9.77 -5.36
CA LEU A 51 1.73 -9.26 -6.72
C LEU A 51 2.25 -7.82 -6.86
N LEU A 52 1.95 -6.95 -5.89
CA LEU A 52 2.47 -5.58 -5.88
C LEU A 52 4.00 -5.52 -5.71
N VAL A 53 4.57 -6.37 -4.85
CA VAL A 53 6.02 -6.44 -4.66
C VAL A 53 6.72 -6.93 -5.94
N ARG A 54 6.18 -7.95 -6.61
CA ARG A 54 6.70 -8.43 -7.90
C ARG A 54 6.60 -7.38 -8.99
N LEU A 55 5.48 -6.65 -9.05
CA LEU A 55 5.32 -5.53 -9.97
C LEU A 55 6.37 -4.44 -9.70
N ALA A 56 6.62 -4.14 -8.42
CA ALA A 56 7.63 -3.16 -8.04
C ALA A 56 9.03 -3.56 -8.51
N ASP A 57 9.39 -4.84 -8.39
CA ASP A 57 10.66 -5.38 -8.91
C ASP A 57 10.72 -5.27 -10.43
N ILE A 58 9.70 -5.75 -11.16
CA ILE A 58 9.63 -5.71 -12.63
C ILE A 58 9.76 -4.28 -13.17
N LEU A 59 9.18 -3.30 -12.48
CA LEU A 59 9.18 -1.89 -12.90
C LEU A 59 10.25 -1.04 -12.21
N SER A 60 11.10 -1.65 -11.37
CA SER A 60 12.12 -0.98 -10.56
C SER A 60 11.54 0.18 -9.72
N LEU A 61 10.37 -0.04 -9.12
CA LEU A 61 9.79 0.91 -8.17
C LEU A 61 10.54 0.80 -6.84
N PRO A 62 10.81 1.92 -6.17
CA PRO A 62 11.28 1.89 -4.78
C PRO A 62 10.24 1.21 -3.88
N VAL A 63 10.72 0.35 -2.97
CA VAL A 63 9.89 -0.31 -1.98
C VAL A 63 10.32 0.10 -0.58
N LEU A 64 9.37 0.60 0.20
CA LEU A 64 9.51 0.96 1.61
C LEU A 64 8.85 -0.13 2.44
N VAL A 65 9.56 -0.71 3.37
CA VAL A 65 9.02 -1.74 4.28
C VAL A 65 9.06 -1.22 5.69
N SER A 66 7.96 -1.38 6.44
CA SER A 66 7.95 -1.11 7.88
C SER A 66 7.65 -2.35 8.70
N THR A 67 8.12 -2.32 9.95
CA THR A 67 7.72 -3.23 11.02
C THR A 67 7.29 -2.42 12.24
N GLN A 68 6.28 -2.91 12.93
CA GLN A 68 5.84 -2.37 14.20
C GLN A 68 6.50 -3.14 15.34
N TYR A 69 7.34 -2.47 16.16
CA TYR A 69 7.94 -3.08 17.35
C TYR A 69 8.41 -4.53 17.09
N GLN A 70 9.37 -4.69 16.19
CA GLN A 70 9.82 -5.99 15.67
C GLN A 70 10.18 -6.99 16.76
N LYS A 71 10.83 -6.51 17.87
CA LYS A 71 11.17 -7.35 19.02
C LYS A 71 9.95 -8.03 19.64
N GLY A 72 8.79 -7.37 19.63
CA GLY A 72 7.54 -7.90 20.20
C GLY A 72 6.68 -8.65 19.20
N LEU A 73 6.59 -8.16 17.96
CA LEU A 73 5.64 -8.64 16.96
C LEU A 73 6.23 -9.55 15.88
N GLY A 74 7.54 -9.79 15.93
CA GLY A 74 8.24 -10.68 15.00
C GLY A 74 8.71 -9.99 13.72
N GLN A 75 9.31 -10.78 12.85
CA GLN A 75 9.89 -10.34 11.57
C GLN A 75 8.79 -10.15 10.53
N THR A 76 9.15 -9.53 9.41
CA THR A 76 8.33 -9.60 8.20
C THR A 76 8.18 -11.06 7.78
N VAL A 77 6.94 -11.48 7.50
CA VAL A 77 6.64 -12.86 7.09
C VAL A 77 7.42 -13.26 5.85
N GLU A 78 7.81 -14.54 5.77
CA GLU A 78 8.67 -15.05 4.71
C GLU A 78 8.07 -14.88 3.31
N GLU A 79 6.74 -14.98 3.20
CA GLU A 79 6.00 -14.79 1.95
C GLU A 79 6.24 -13.41 1.32
N ILE A 80 6.61 -12.41 2.12
CA ILE A 80 6.92 -11.04 1.66
C ILE A 80 8.44 -10.80 1.67
N SER A 81 9.13 -11.15 2.75
CA SER A 81 10.56 -10.85 2.89
C SER A 81 11.43 -11.57 1.86
N SER A 82 11.05 -12.79 1.45
CA SER A 82 11.75 -13.54 0.39
C SER A 82 11.74 -12.84 -0.97
N LEU A 83 10.74 -11.98 -1.23
CA LEU A 83 10.65 -11.16 -2.44
C LEU A 83 11.44 -9.85 -2.36
N LEU A 84 11.94 -9.50 -1.17
CA LEU A 84 12.61 -8.23 -0.87
C LEU A 84 13.95 -8.42 -0.16
N PRO A 85 14.85 -9.30 -0.65
CA PRO A 85 16.04 -9.74 0.11
C PRO A 85 17.03 -8.61 0.40
N ALA A 86 17.03 -7.53 -0.38
CA ALA A 86 17.91 -6.38 -0.21
C ALA A 86 17.26 -5.22 0.58
N THR A 87 15.97 -5.32 0.94
CA THR A 87 15.24 -4.25 1.60
C THR A 87 15.28 -4.41 3.10
N LYS A 88 15.84 -3.43 3.81
CA LYS A 88 15.82 -3.38 5.27
C LYS A 88 14.54 -2.69 5.73
N PRO A 89 13.70 -3.36 6.55
CA PRO A 89 12.52 -2.72 7.13
C PRO A 89 12.90 -1.60 8.11
N VAL A 90 12.12 -0.53 8.12
CA VAL A 90 12.18 0.49 9.17
C VAL A 90 11.32 0.00 10.34
N ASP A 91 11.95 -0.26 11.49
CA ASP A 91 11.24 -0.64 12.71
C ASP A 91 10.74 0.61 13.44
N LYS A 92 9.46 0.66 13.75
CA LYS A 92 8.81 1.82 14.35
C LYS A 92 8.02 1.47 15.62
N LEU A 93 7.93 2.41 16.53
CA LEU A 93 7.02 2.34 17.68
C LEU A 93 5.72 3.11 17.40
N GLU A 94 5.79 4.13 16.59
CA GLU A 94 4.65 4.89 16.10
C GLU A 94 3.76 4.01 15.22
N PHE A 95 2.44 4.15 15.31
CA PHE A 95 1.54 3.38 14.45
C PHE A 95 1.61 3.84 13.00
N GLY A 96 1.60 5.15 12.74
CA GLY A 96 1.79 5.70 11.39
C GLY A 96 3.28 5.82 11.04
N CYS A 97 3.66 5.38 9.84
CA CYS A 97 5.05 5.44 9.38
C CYS A 97 5.62 6.86 9.37
N PHE A 98 4.81 7.88 9.11
CA PHE A 98 5.23 9.27 9.09
C PHE A 98 5.45 9.89 10.48
N GLY A 99 5.19 9.18 11.56
CA GLY A 99 5.64 9.52 12.90
C GLY A 99 7.13 9.16 13.15
N ASN A 100 7.70 8.30 12.31
CA ASN A 100 9.07 7.82 12.44
C ASN A 100 10.02 8.63 11.55
N SER A 101 11.09 9.17 12.13
CA SER A 101 12.04 10.05 11.42
C SER A 101 12.86 9.32 10.35
N GLU A 102 13.23 8.06 10.56
CA GLU A 102 13.96 7.24 9.57
C GLU A 102 13.07 6.98 8.35
N TYR A 103 11.79 6.66 8.56
CA TYR A 103 10.85 6.47 7.48
C TYR A 103 10.64 7.76 6.68
N CYS A 104 10.44 8.90 7.36
CA CYS A 104 10.31 10.21 6.71
C CYS A 104 11.55 10.56 5.88
N SER A 105 12.74 10.32 6.41
CA SER A 105 14.00 10.53 5.69
C SER A 105 14.08 9.63 4.44
N THR A 106 13.69 8.37 4.56
CA THR A 106 13.70 7.43 3.42
C THR A 106 12.74 7.89 2.32
N VAL A 107 11.52 8.32 2.68
CA VAL A 107 10.56 8.90 1.73
C VAL A 107 11.13 10.18 1.09
N GLY A 108 11.72 11.08 1.87
CA GLY A 108 12.31 12.33 1.38
C GLY A 108 13.45 12.14 0.38
N ASN A 109 14.12 10.98 0.43
CA ASN A 109 15.19 10.61 -0.51
C ASN A 109 14.66 9.99 -1.81
N LEU A 110 13.36 9.76 -1.94
CA LEU A 110 12.74 9.25 -3.16
C LEU A 110 12.59 10.37 -4.19
N ALA A 111 13.66 10.67 -4.92
CA ALA A 111 13.65 11.72 -5.93
C ALA A 111 12.49 11.55 -6.92
N ASN A 112 11.71 12.62 -7.12
CA ASN A 112 10.59 12.71 -8.08
C ASN A 112 9.42 11.72 -7.83
N ARG A 113 9.35 11.08 -6.66
CA ARG A 113 8.26 10.16 -6.29
C ARG A 113 7.26 10.90 -5.40
N ASN A 114 6.11 11.23 -5.94
CA ASN A 114 5.06 11.97 -5.24
C ASN A 114 3.80 11.11 -4.97
N THR A 115 3.84 9.83 -5.26
CA THR A 115 2.70 8.92 -5.12
C THR A 115 3.13 7.67 -4.36
N LEU A 116 2.46 7.39 -3.23
CA LEU A 116 2.62 6.16 -2.46
C LEU A 116 1.48 5.18 -2.74
N LEU A 117 1.87 3.95 -3.11
CA LEU A 117 0.97 2.81 -3.21
C LEU A 117 1.03 2.06 -1.89
N LEU A 118 -0.09 1.89 -1.20
CA LEU A 118 -0.11 1.27 0.13
C LEU A 118 -0.68 -0.14 0.09
N CYS A 119 0.03 -1.08 0.70
CA CYS A 119 -0.46 -2.39 1.08
C CYS A 119 -0.02 -2.73 2.51
N GLY A 120 -0.75 -3.60 3.21
CA GLY A 120 -0.36 -4.01 4.56
C GLY A 120 -1.46 -4.08 5.59
N MET A 121 -1.07 -4.08 6.86
CA MET A 121 -1.97 -4.21 8.00
C MET A 121 -1.57 -3.31 9.16
N GLU A 122 -2.48 -2.93 10.08
CA GLU A 122 -3.93 -3.06 9.92
C GLU A 122 -4.50 -1.82 9.24
N SER A 123 -5.45 -1.99 8.32
CA SER A 123 -6.00 -0.89 7.52
C SER A 123 -6.56 0.26 8.36
N HIS A 124 -7.19 -0.03 9.52
CA HIS A 124 -7.77 1.00 10.42
C HIS A 124 -6.76 1.62 11.40
N ILE A 125 -5.52 1.11 11.46
CA ILE A 125 -4.47 1.61 12.36
C ILE A 125 -3.26 2.11 11.56
N CYS A 126 -2.27 1.25 11.34
CA CYS A 126 -0.99 1.64 10.74
C CYS A 126 -1.15 2.14 9.31
N VAL A 127 -1.96 1.46 8.49
CA VAL A 127 -2.19 1.87 7.10
C VAL A 127 -2.92 3.22 7.04
N THR A 128 -4.01 3.38 7.80
CA THR A 128 -4.74 4.67 7.84
C THR A 128 -3.85 5.81 8.32
N GLN A 129 -3.11 5.62 9.42
CA GLN A 129 -2.25 6.69 9.95
C GLN A 129 -1.09 7.01 9.00
N THR A 130 -0.58 6.02 8.28
CA THR A 130 0.44 6.23 7.25
C THR A 130 -0.15 7.00 6.05
N ALA A 131 -1.33 6.62 5.59
CA ALA A 131 -2.03 7.32 4.51
C ALA A 131 -2.27 8.81 4.84
N LEU A 132 -2.80 9.08 6.04
CA LEU A 132 -3.05 10.45 6.51
C LEU A 132 -1.74 11.25 6.65
N GLY A 133 -0.68 10.62 7.16
CA GLY A 133 0.64 11.23 7.26
C GLY A 133 1.21 11.59 5.88
N ALA A 134 1.09 10.69 4.89
CA ALA A 134 1.52 10.93 3.52
C ALA A 134 0.75 12.08 2.86
N LEU A 135 -0.58 12.09 2.99
CA LEU A 135 -1.45 13.17 2.48
C LEU A 135 -1.08 14.52 3.09
N ASN A 136 -0.80 14.57 4.40
CA ASN A 136 -0.37 15.80 5.09
C ASN A 136 1.01 16.31 4.63
N GLN A 137 1.85 15.42 4.08
CA GLN A 137 3.12 15.79 3.44
C GLN A 137 2.95 16.17 1.96
N GLY A 138 1.73 16.24 1.46
CA GLY A 138 1.43 16.59 0.07
C GLY A 138 1.64 15.45 -0.94
N LEU A 139 1.82 14.22 -0.47
CA LEU A 139 1.92 13.07 -1.36
C LEU A 139 0.54 12.59 -1.82
N ASN A 140 0.46 12.08 -3.03
CA ASN A 140 -0.70 11.32 -3.48
C ASN A 140 -0.66 9.93 -2.84
N VAL A 141 -1.81 9.42 -2.44
CA VAL A 141 -1.93 8.10 -1.80
C VAL A 141 -2.92 7.25 -2.56
N HIS A 142 -2.48 6.08 -3.00
CA HIS A 142 -3.33 5.04 -3.55
C HIS A 142 -3.29 3.82 -2.64
N VAL A 143 -4.45 3.33 -2.23
CA VAL A 143 -4.57 2.18 -1.33
C VAL A 143 -5.09 0.99 -2.13
N ALA A 144 -4.33 -0.10 -2.17
CA ALA A 144 -4.80 -1.36 -2.73
C ALA A 144 -5.79 -2.00 -1.75
N ALA A 145 -7.09 -1.76 -1.95
CA ALA A 145 -8.15 -2.16 -1.02
C ALA A 145 -8.17 -3.67 -0.74
N ASP A 146 -7.75 -4.46 -1.70
CA ASP A 146 -7.63 -5.92 -1.64
C ASP A 146 -6.25 -6.42 -1.17
N ALA A 147 -5.26 -5.51 -1.04
CA ALA A 147 -3.95 -5.77 -0.45
C ALA A 147 -3.74 -5.06 0.90
N VAL A 148 -4.82 -4.58 1.51
CA VAL A 148 -4.87 -4.17 2.92
C VAL A 148 -5.96 -4.96 3.65
N SER A 149 -5.80 -5.14 4.96
CA SER A 149 -6.81 -5.79 5.79
C SER A 149 -6.65 -5.42 7.27
N SER A 150 -7.56 -5.92 8.09
CA SER A 150 -7.61 -5.75 9.55
C SER A 150 -8.09 -7.04 10.19
N ARG A 151 -8.12 -7.12 11.54
CA ARG A 151 -8.62 -8.30 12.27
C ARG A 151 -10.10 -8.59 12.04
N THR A 152 -10.89 -7.58 11.66
CA THR A 152 -12.31 -7.72 11.34
C THR A 152 -12.64 -7.00 10.03
N GLU A 153 -13.64 -7.53 9.31
CA GLU A 153 -14.15 -6.90 8.09
C GLU A 153 -14.64 -5.46 8.35
N LEU A 154 -15.30 -5.22 9.50
CA LEU A 154 -15.77 -3.89 9.87
C LEU A 154 -14.61 -2.90 9.97
N ASN A 155 -13.53 -3.24 10.67
CA ASN A 155 -12.37 -2.37 10.82
C ASN A 155 -11.63 -2.17 9.50
N TRP A 156 -11.56 -3.19 8.64
CA TRP A 156 -11.04 -3.06 7.28
C TRP A 156 -11.81 -2.01 6.48
N LYS A 157 -13.15 -2.11 6.44
CA LYS A 157 -14.03 -1.16 5.75
C LYS A 157 -13.97 0.25 6.32
N LEU A 158 -13.95 0.40 7.66
CA LEU A 158 -13.83 1.71 8.31
C LEU A 158 -12.50 2.39 7.99
N GLY A 159 -11.40 1.62 7.95
CA GLY A 159 -10.10 2.14 7.54
C GLY A 159 -10.12 2.66 6.09
N LEU A 160 -10.64 1.86 5.16
CA LEU A 160 -10.79 2.27 3.75
C LEU A 160 -11.62 3.54 3.59
N ASN A 161 -12.80 3.58 4.22
CA ASN A 161 -13.70 4.73 4.14
C ASN A 161 -13.04 6.01 4.68
N ARG A 162 -12.31 5.90 5.80
CA ARG A 162 -11.60 7.04 6.38
C ARG A 162 -10.49 7.55 5.47
N MET A 163 -9.69 6.66 4.89
CA MET A 163 -8.63 7.05 3.97
C MET A 163 -9.18 7.70 2.71
N GLN A 164 -10.27 7.16 2.15
CA GLN A 164 -10.95 7.74 1.00
C GLN A 164 -11.52 9.14 1.30
N ALA A 165 -12.19 9.31 2.44
CA ALA A 165 -12.72 10.60 2.87
C ALA A 165 -11.62 11.65 3.10
N ALA A 166 -10.40 11.23 3.43
CA ALA A 166 -9.23 12.09 3.59
C ALA A 166 -8.54 12.45 2.25
N GLY A 167 -8.96 11.86 1.13
CA GLY A 167 -8.42 12.14 -0.20
C GLY A 167 -7.51 11.07 -0.78
N ALA A 168 -7.35 9.93 -0.11
CA ALA A 168 -6.67 8.78 -0.70
C ALA A 168 -7.55 8.14 -1.79
N VAL A 169 -6.92 7.66 -2.85
CA VAL A 169 -7.59 6.92 -3.93
C VAL A 169 -7.65 5.44 -3.56
N LEU A 170 -8.86 4.88 -3.48
CA LEU A 170 -9.01 3.43 -3.35
C LEU A 170 -8.90 2.79 -4.72
N SER A 171 -8.06 1.79 -4.81
CA SER A 171 -7.80 1.00 -6.00
C SER A 171 -7.78 -0.50 -5.64
N SER A 172 -7.71 -1.37 -6.62
CA SER A 172 -7.36 -2.77 -6.40
C SER A 172 -5.94 -3.05 -6.86
N THR A 173 -5.39 -4.17 -6.41
CA THR A 173 -4.09 -4.67 -6.88
C THR A 173 -4.06 -4.77 -8.41
N GLU A 174 -5.11 -5.32 -9.01
CA GLU A 174 -5.18 -5.50 -10.46
C GLU A 174 -5.27 -4.16 -11.21
N MET A 175 -6.07 -3.20 -10.71
CA MET A 175 -6.12 -1.85 -11.28
C MET A 175 -4.72 -1.20 -11.29
N MET A 176 -4.02 -1.22 -10.14
CA MET A 176 -2.66 -0.67 -10.04
C MET A 176 -1.69 -1.34 -11.00
N ILE A 177 -1.77 -2.67 -11.15
CA ILE A 177 -0.92 -3.44 -12.07
C ILE A 177 -1.12 -2.94 -13.50
N TYR A 178 -2.35 -2.86 -13.98
CA TYR A 178 -2.62 -2.47 -15.36
C TYR A 178 -2.36 -0.99 -15.64
N GLU A 179 -2.60 -0.11 -14.67
CA GLU A 179 -2.25 1.30 -14.78
C GLU A 179 -0.73 1.49 -14.92
N LEU A 180 0.05 0.85 -14.04
CA LEU A 180 1.52 0.97 -14.03
C LEU A 180 2.17 0.30 -15.24
N LEU A 181 1.62 -0.81 -15.74
CA LEU A 181 2.09 -1.45 -16.97
C LEU A 181 1.75 -0.63 -18.24
N GLY A 182 0.66 0.13 -18.19
CA GLY A 182 0.22 1.08 -19.20
C GLY A 182 -0.09 0.49 -20.58
N LYS A 183 0.54 -0.62 -20.97
CA LYS A 183 0.42 -1.20 -22.31
C LYS A 183 0.66 -2.71 -22.30
N SER A 184 -0.19 -3.43 -23.04
CA SER A 184 0.02 -4.86 -23.29
C SER A 184 1.21 -5.13 -24.21
N GLY A 185 1.74 -6.36 -24.19
CA GLY A 185 2.78 -6.83 -25.09
C GLY A 185 4.20 -6.41 -24.76
N THR A 186 4.41 -5.53 -23.78
CA THR A 186 5.74 -5.14 -23.29
C THR A 186 6.44 -6.29 -22.57
N PRO A 187 7.79 -6.28 -22.41
CA PRO A 187 8.50 -7.25 -21.59
C PRO A 187 7.96 -7.31 -20.16
N ALA A 188 7.74 -6.16 -19.52
CA ALA A 188 7.18 -6.06 -18.17
C ALA A 188 5.78 -6.67 -18.08
N PHE A 189 4.90 -6.39 -19.05
CA PHE A 189 3.58 -7.01 -19.11
C PHE A 189 3.65 -8.54 -19.21
N LYS A 190 4.50 -9.07 -20.10
CA LYS A 190 4.68 -10.53 -20.28
C LYS A 190 5.21 -11.18 -19.01
N GLU A 191 6.13 -10.53 -18.32
CA GLU A 191 6.68 -11.03 -17.05
C GLU A 191 5.59 -11.05 -15.97
N MET A 192 4.85 -9.94 -15.79
CA MET A 192 3.79 -9.86 -14.79
C MET A 192 2.67 -10.88 -15.02
N LEU A 193 2.33 -11.21 -16.27
CA LEU A 193 1.32 -12.22 -16.59
C LEU A 193 1.63 -13.62 -16.04
N LYS A 194 2.88 -13.96 -15.78
CA LYS A 194 3.27 -15.26 -15.20
C LYS A 194 2.77 -15.39 -13.74
N HIS A 195 2.49 -14.27 -13.08
CA HIS A 195 2.09 -14.19 -11.69
C HIS A 195 0.57 -13.95 -11.50
N LEU A 196 -0.13 -13.54 -12.56
CA LEU A 196 -1.58 -13.24 -12.53
C LEU A 196 -2.48 -14.46 -12.81
N LYS A 197 -1.90 -15.62 -13.12
CA LYS A 197 -2.63 -16.86 -13.45
C LYS A 197 -2.94 -17.69 -12.22
#